data_d157dde060e320bee68d45f95770a52c
#
_entry.id   d157dde060e320bee68d45f95770a52c
#
_cell.length_a   1.000
_cell.length_b   1.000
_cell.length_c   1.000
_cell.angle_alpha   90.00
_cell.angle_beta   90.00
_cell.angle_gamma   90.00
#
_symmetry.space_group_name_H-M   'P 1'
#
loop_
_entity.id
_entity.type
_entity.pdbx_description
1 polymer ?
#
loop_
_entity_poly.entity_id
_entity_poly.type
_entity_poly.pdbx_seq_one_letter_code
_entity_poly.pdbx_strand_id
1 'polypeptide(L)'
;MRRLNTLRGIISAEDVNLICPHEHLFIDMTHEAVEPKTEAEKKLFYSDICMNNLCALRRNPYISYTNLILDDVDLAVEETKCLADVGCNLLVDVTTVGVGRDMMKLKAFSEKSDLNVIVGTGLFVHDALPKMYEHRSAEQIAAWMIDEIENGHCDTGIKPGVIGEIGISEKIYPVEEKSIRAAAIASVVTDLPIYLHTYPWNRVALNAVKMLLEDGVKTENICICHLDATFDLSLSKTLTR
;
A
#
# COMPACT_ATOMS: atom_id res chain seq x y z
N MET A 1 20.76 17.52 2.39
CA MET A 1 19.57 17.43 1.50
C MET A 1 19.07 15.99 1.52
N ARG A 2 17.85 15.77 1.94
CA ARG A 2 17.21 14.43 1.83
C ARG A 2 16.84 14.19 0.37
N ARG A 3 17.26 13.03 -0.16
CA ARG A 3 17.01 12.60 -1.54
C ARG A 3 15.87 11.60 -1.55
N LEU A 4 14.93 11.80 -2.46
CA LEU A 4 13.76 10.91 -2.64
C LEU A 4 13.93 10.14 -3.95
N ASN A 5 13.80 8.83 -3.88
CA ASN A 5 13.87 7.96 -5.05
C ASN A 5 12.47 7.84 -5.65
N THR A 6 12.28 8.34 -6.86
CA THR A 6 11.01 8.31 -7.60
C THR A 6 11.16 7.55 -8.90
N LEU A 7 10.04 7.19 -9.53
CA LEU A 7 10.03 6.54 -10.85
C LEU A 7 10.65 7.39 -11.96
N ARG A 8 10.72 8.71 -11.77
CA ARG A 8 11.32 9.67 -12.72
C ARG A 8 12.78 10.02 -12.38
N GLY A 9 13.34 9.37 -11.38
CA GLY A 9 14.68 9.61 -10.88
C GLY A 9 14.69 10.19 -9.46
N ILE A 10 15.88 10.65 -9.06
CA ILE A 10 16.08 11.18 -7.70
C ILE A 10 15.74 12.67 -7.68
N ILE A 11 14.88 13.08 -6.77
CA ILE A 11 14.54 14.47 -6.47
C ILE A 11 15.00 14.89 -5.08
N SER A 12 15.10 16.20 -4.83
CA SER A 12 15.29 16.72 -3.48
C SER A 12 13.95 16.80 -2.74
N ALA A 13 13.96 16.53 -1.44
CA ALA A 13 12.77 16.77 -0.62
C ALA A 13 12.34 18.25 -0.60
N GLU A 14 13.28 19.18 -0.92
CA GLU A 14 13.01 20.62 -1.00
C GLU A 14 12.22 20.99 -2.28
N ASP A 15 12.21 20.10 -3.29
CA ASP A 15 11.44 20.28 -4.53
C ASP A 15 9.99 19.79 -4.41
N VAL A 16 9.62 19.22 -3.25
CA VAL A 16 8.27 18.74 -2.98
C VAL A 16 7.42 19.87 -2.44
N ASN A 17 6.36 20.23 -3.16
CA ASN A 17 5.41 21.27 -2.74
C ASN A 17 4.27 20.68 -1.90
N LEU A 18 3.58 19.71 -2.45
CA LEU A 18 2.50 18.98 -1.79
C LEU A 18 2.65 17.49 -2.12
N ILE A 19 2.46 16.65 -1.11
CA ILE A 19 2.54 15.20 -1.23
C ILE A 19 1.17 14.57 -1.00
N CYS A 20 0.81 13.60 -1.84
CA CYS A 20 -0.20 12.61 -1.54
C CYS A 20 0.52 11.38 -0.95
N PRO A 21 0.48 11.21 0.40
CA PRO A 21 1.42 10.31 1.07
C PRO A 21 0.99 8.85 1.07
N HIS A 22 -0.22 8.54 0.61
CA HIS A 22 -0.77 7.19 0.60
C HIS A 22 -1.78 7.05 -0.52
N GLU A 23 -1.39 6.36 -1.59
CA GLU A 23 -2.25 6.10 -2.74
C GLU A 23 -2.06 4.68 -3.28
N HIS A 24 -3.07 4.24 -4.03
CA HIS A 24 -3.09 3.04 -4.83
C HIS A 24 -3.57 3.39 -6.23
N LEU A 25 -2.64 3.73 -7.12
CA LEU A 25 -2.96 4.06 -8.52
C LEU A 25 -3.50 2.85 -9.28
N PHE A 26 -2.98 1.68 -8.96
CA PHE A 26 -3.44 0.38 -9.47
C PHE A 26 -3.58 -0.57 -8.30
N ILE A 27 -4.75 -1.22 -8.20
CA ILE A 27 -5.04 -2.12 -7.08
C ILE A 27 -5.94 -3.26 -7.54
N ASP A 28 -5.74 -4.44 -6.95
CA ASP A 28 -6.60 -5.61 -7.07
C ASP A 28 -6.99 -6.10 -5.67
N MET A 29 -8.24 -5.82 -5.29
CA MET A 29 -8.85 -6.21 -4.02
C MET A 29 -9.81 -7.40 -4.18
N THR A 30 -9.66 -8.20 -5.24
CA THR A 30 -10.58 -9.31 -5.52
C THR A 30 -10.56 -10.42 -4.47
N HIS A 31 -9.52 -10.48 -3.63
CA HIS A 31 -9.49 -11.37 -2.46
C HIS A 31 -10.57 -11.04 -1.42
N GLU A 32 -11.06 -9.79 -1.38
CA GLU A 32 -12.15 -9.34 -0.53
C GLU A 32 -13.54 -9.55 -1.17
N ALA A 33 -13.61 -10.07 -2.39
CA ALA A 33 -14.86 -10.21 -3.13
C ALA A 33 -15.87 -11.07 -2.39
N VAL A 34 -17.09 -10.56 -2.24
CA VAL A 34 -18.22 -11.34 -1.74
C VAL A 34 -18.76 -12.20 -2.86
N GLU A 35 -18.58 -13.52 -2.75
CA GLU A 35 -19.04 -14.46 -3.77
C GLU A 35 -20.57 -14.41 -3.93
N PRO A 36 -21.07 -14.15 -5.18
CA PRO A 36 -22.50 -14.05 -5.43
C PRO A 36 -23.18 -15.41 -5.37
N LYS A 37 -24.30 -15.52 -4.63
CA LYS A 37 -25.05 -16.77 -4.42
C LYS A 37 -26.28 -16.93 -5.29
N THR A 38 -26.81 -15.82 -5.80
CA THR A 38 -28.03 -15.80 -6.64
C THR A 38 -27.74 -15.22 -8.02
N GLU A 39 -28.60 -15.46 -9.00
CA GLU A 39 -28.45 -14.88 -10.34
C GLU A 39 -28.55 -13.34 -10.33
N ALA A 40 -29.33 -12.77 -9.41
CA ALA A 40 -29.41 -11.32 -9.25
C ALA A 40 -28.09 -10.74 -8.72
N GLU A 41 -27.48 -11.41 -7.72
CA GLU A 41 -26.16 -11.04 -7.20
C GLU A 41 -25.07 -11.21 -8.24
N LYS A 42 -25.08 -12.28 -9.03
CA LYS A 42 -24.13 -12.49 -10.15
C LYS A 42 -24.23 -11.37 -11.18
N LYS A 43 -25.46 -10.98 -11.54
CA LYS A 43 -25.69 -9.87 -12.47
C LYS A 43 -25.13 -8.55 -11.91
N LEU A 44 -25.30 -8.29 -10.63
CA LEU A 44 -24.73 -7.11 -9.97
C LEU A 44 -23.20 -7.21 -9.91
N PHE A 45 -22.66 -8.35 -9.53
CA PHE A 45 -21.23 -8.59 -9.33
C PHE A 45 -20.40 -8.33 -10.59
N TYR A 46 -20.90 -8.73 -11.76
CA TYR A 46 -20.24 -8.53 -13.06
C TYR A 46 -20.75 -7.33 -13.86
N SER A 47 -21.60 -6.48 -13.27
CA SER A 47 -22.05 -5.26 -13.94
C SER A 47 -21.07 -4.11 -13.77
N ASP A 48 -21.05 -3.21 -14.76
CA ASP A 48 -20.33 -1.96 -14.62
C ASP A 48 -20.93 -1.09 -13.51
N ILE A 49 -20.09 -0.25 -12.90
CA ILE A 49 -20.52 0.72 -11.92
C ILE A 49 -21.39 1.78 -12.59
N CYS A 50 -22.60 1.97 -12.10
CA CYS A 50 -23.54 2.95 -12.62
C CYS A 50 -24.45 3.49 -11.52
N MET A 51 -25.21 4.54 -11.82
CA MET A 51 -26.12 5.16 -10.85
C MET A 51 -27.11 4.16 -10.24
N ASN A 52 -27.54 3.14 -10.99
CA ASN A 52 -28.55 2.17 -10.53
C ASN A 52 -28.00 1.21 -9.44
N ASN A 53 -26.71 0.93 -9.42
CA ASN A 53 -26.10 0.03 -8.44
C ASN A 53 -25.26 0.76 -7.39
N LEU A 54 -25.02 2.07 -7.55
CA LEU A 54 -24.16 2.86 -6.66
C LEU A 54 -24.62 2.82 -5.19
N CYS A 55 -25.93 2.78 -4.93
CA CYS A 55 -26.44 2.68 -3.57
C CYS A 55 -26.08 1.34 -2.90
N ALA A 56 -26.10 0.24 -3.65
CA ALA A 56 -25.68 -1.07 -3.16
C ALA A 56 -24.16 -1.09 -2.90
N LEU A 57 -23.37 -0.56 -3.82
CA LEU A 57 -21.90 -0.49 -3.71
C LEU A 57 -21.44 0.38 -2.52
N ARG A 58 -22.12 1.50 -2.25
CA ARG A 58 -21.82 2.33 -1.07
C ARG A 58 -22.09 1.65 0.27
N ARG A 59 -22.96 0.65 0.29
CA ARG A 59 -23.24 -0.16 1.50
C ARG A 59 -22.26 -1.31 1.67
N ASN A 60 -21.86 -1.92 0.56
CA ASN A 60 -20.88 -2.97 0.53
C ASN A 60 -20.10 -2.90 -0.81
N PRO A 61 -18.87 -2.39 -0.81
CA PRO A 61 -18.05 -2.25 -2.02
C PRO A 61 -17.60 -3.60 -2.60
N TYR A 62 -17.61 -4.67 -1.81
CA TYR A 62 -17.07 -5.98 -2.17
C TYR A 62 -18.02 -6.85 -3.00
N ILE A 63 -19.22 -6.36 -3.33
CA ILE A 63 -20.24 -7.06 -4.13
C ILE A 63 -20.17 -6.78 -5.63
N SER A 64 -19.11 -6.11 -6.10
CA SER A 64 -18.90 -5.84 -7.53
C SER A 64 -17.43 -6.05 -7.88
N TYR A 65 -17.18 -6.91 -8.85
CA TYR A 65 -15.84 -7.23 -9.33
C TYR A 65 -15.12 -5.99 -9.90
N THR A 66 -15.82 -5.21 -10.73
CA THR A 66 -15.26 -3.99 -11.33
C THR A 66 -14.91 -2.92 -10.31
N ASN A 67 -15.58 -2.92 -9.15
CA ASN A 67 -15.27 -1.98 -8.07
C ASN A 67 -14.00 -2.35 -7.27
N LEU A 68 -13.49 -3.57 -7.44
CA LEU A 68 -12.34 -4.07 -6.70
C LEU A 68 -11.02 -3.96 -7.48
N ILE A 69 -11.08 -3.47 -8.71
CA ILE A 69 -9.90 -3.39 -9.58
C ILE A 69 -9.76 -1.97 -10.13
N LEU A 70 -8.57 -1.40 -9.97
CA LEU A 70 -8.11 -0.21 -10.68
C LEU A 70 -6.88 -0.63 -11.48
N ASP A 71 -6.97 -0.61 -12.83
CA ASP A 71 -5.89 -1.11 -13.67
C ASP A 71 -5.68 -0.33 -14.99
N ASP A 72 -6.41 0.76 -15.18
CA ASP A 72 -6.35 1.61 -16.38
C ASP A 72 -5.41 2.81 -16.17
N VAL A 73 -4.30 2.82 -16.92
CA VAL A 73 -3.27 3.85 -16.81
C VAL A 73 -3.78 5.22 -17.29
N ASP A 74 -4.58 5.26 -18.36
CA ASP A 74 -5.04 6.52 -18.94
C ASP A 74 -6.11 7.16 -18.03
N LEU A 75 -6.96 6.33 -17.42
CA LEU A 75 -7.90 6.77 -16.41
C LEU A 75 -7.18 7.31 -15.17
N ALA A 76 -6.16 6.61 -14.67
CA ALA A 76 -5.38 7.06 -13.52
C ALA A 76 -4.71 8.42 -13.78
N VAL A 77 -4.19 8.64 -14.99
CA VAL A 77 -3.61 9.94 -15.40
C VAL A 77 -4.68 11.03 -15.43
N GLU A 78 -5.87 10.73 -15.95
CA GLU A 78 -6.98 11.72 -16.01
C GLU A 78 -7.46 12.12 -14.61
N GLU A 79 -7.70 11.13 -13.75
CA GLU A 79 -8.19 11.33 -12.37
C GLU A 79 -7.20 12.10 -11.48
N THR A 80 -5.90 11.94 -11.74
CA THR A 80 -4.87 12.61 -10.93
C THR A 80 -4.52 14.03 -11.39
N LYS A 81 -5.06 14.52 -12.50
CA LYS A 81 -4.83 15.90 -12.97
C LYS A 81 -5.21 16.96 -11.93
N CYS A 82 -6.29 16.72 -11.20
CA CYS A 82 -6.73 17.64 -10.14
C CYS A 82 -5.71 17.79 -8.99
N LEU A 83 -4.84 16.83 -8.77
CA LEU A 83 -3.77 16.92 -7.79
C LEU A 83 -2.69 17.91 -8.23
N ALA A 84 -2.34 17.90 -9.51
CA ALA A 84 -1.40 18.88 -10.06
C ALA A 84 -1.96 20.30 -9.98
N ASP A 85 -3.26 20.49 -10.22
CA ASP A 85 -3.94 21.80 -10.14
C ASP A 85 -3.86 22.44 -8.75
N VAL A 86 -3.78 21.62 -7.69
CA VAL A 86 -3.60 22.11 -6.31
C VAL A 86 -2.13 22.14 -5.86
N GLY A 87 -1.19 21.87 -6.78
CA GLY A 87 0.25 21.94 -6.51
C GLY A 87 0.86 20.67 -5.95
N CYS A 88 0.14 19.54 -5.95
CA CYS A 88 0.72 18.24 -5.63
C CYS A 88 1.69 17.82 -6.74
N ASN A 89 2.90 17.45 -6.35
CA ASN A 89 3.93 17.01 -7.29
C ASN A 89 4.61 15.70 -6.89
N LEU A 90 4.12 15.05 -5.82
CA LEU A 90 4.63 13.76 -5.35
C LEU A 90 3.48 12.88 -4.85
N LEU A 91 3.44 11.64 -5.32
CA LEU A 91 2.60 10.55 -4.82
C LEU A 91 3.47 9.48 -4.17
N VAL A 92 2.96 8.84 -3.12
CA VAL A 92 3.51 7.60 -2.58
C VAL A 92 2.51 6.49 -2.85
N ASP A 93 2.83 5.62 -3.82
CA ASP A 93 2.03 4.42 -4.09
C ASP A 93 2.54 3.27 -3.21
N VAL A 94 1.71 2.87 -2.28
CA VAL A 94 2.02 1.85 -1.28
C VAL A 94 1.42 0.48 -1.62
N THR A 95 1.05 0.26 -2.87
CA THR A 95 0.54 -1.03 -3.37
C THR A 95 1.65 -2.08 -3.32
N THR A 96 1.41 -3.17 -2.60
CA THR A 96 2.39 -4.24 -2.37
C THR A 96 1.93 -5.59 -2.92
N VAL A 97 2.72 -6.63 -2.66
CA VAL A 97 2.34 -8.01 -3.02
C VAL A 97 1.08 -8.41 -2.26
N GLY A 98 0.09 -8.88 -2.98
CA GLY A 98 -1.23 -9.26 -2.47
C GLY A 98 -2.36 -8.36 -2.97
N VAL A 99 -2.06 -7.12 -3.34
CA VAL A 99 -3.07 -6.15 -3.81
C VAL A 99 -2.76 -5.58 -5.21
N GLY A 100 -2.12 -6.38 -6.06
CA GLY A 100 -2.01 -6.08 -7.49
C GLY A 100 -0.86 -5.13 -7.86
N ARG A 101 0.22 -5.03 -7.06
CA ARG A 101 1.39 -4.21 -7.40
C ARG A 101 1.89 -4.47 -8.83
N ASP A 102 1.91 -3.42 -9.66
CA ASP A 102 2.39 -3.46 -11.04
C ASP A 102 3.36 -2.30 -11.33
N MET A 103 4.66 -2.59 -11.23
CA MET A 103 5.73 -1.59 -11.43
C MET A 103 5.75 -1.02 -12.83
N MET A 104 5.31 -1.77 -13.84
CA MET A 104 5.31 -1.29 -15.23
C MET A 104 4.15 -0.34 -15.50
N LYS A 105 2.97 -0.59 -14.93
CA LYS A 105 1.85 0.37 -14.99
C LYS A 105 2.19 1.66 -14.23
N LEU A 106 2.80 1.56 -13.05
CA LEU A 106 3.26 2.72 -12.27
C LEU A 106 4.29 3.54 -13.05
N LYS A 107 5.22 2.88 -13.74
CA LYS A 107 6.17 3.56 -14.62
C LYS A 107 5.47 4.26 -15.78
N ALA A 108 4.57 3.57 -16.47
CA ALA A 108 3.80 4.14 -17.58
C ALA A 108 2.95 5.34 -17.13
N PHE A 109 2.35 5.28 -15.95
CA PHE A 109 1.65 6.40 -15.33
C PHE A 109 2.59 7.58 -15.08
N SER A 110 3.74 7.32 -14.44
CA SER A 110 4.72 8.38 -14.14
C SER A 110 5.30 9.05 -15.39
N GLU A 111 5.42 8.32 -16.50
CA GLU A 111 5.86 8.87 -17.79
C GLU A 111 4.80 9.75 -18.46
N LYS A 112 3.50 9.46 -18.25
CA LYS A 112 2.36 10.18 -18.83
C LYS A 112 1.84 11.33 -17.97
N SER A 113 2.06 11.27 -16.66
CA SER A 113 1.64 12.30 -15.69
C SER A 113 2.80 13.26 -15.38
N ASP A 114 2.50 14.43 -14.82
CA ASP A 114 3.50 15.37 -14.31
C ASP A 114 3.89 15.09 -12.85
N LEU A 115 3.39 13.98 -12.27
CA LEU A 115 3.61 13.61 -10.89
C LEU A 115 4.85 12.72 -10.71
N ASN A 116 5.65 13.00 -9.69
CA ASN A 116 6.64 12.06 -9.21
C ASN A 116 5.93 10.96 -8.40
N VAL A 117 6.39 9.72 -8.50
CA VAL A 117 5.83 8.59 -7.75
C VAL A 117 6.95 7.87 -7.01
N ILE A 118 6.80 7.73 -5.70
CA ILE A 118 7.56 6.80 -4.87
C ILE A 118 6.75 5.51 -4.79
N VAL A 119 7.41 4.37 -4.97
CA VAL A 119 6.75 3.05 -4.90
C VAL A 119 7.19 2.28 -3.66
N GLY A 120 6.30 1.42 -3.18
CA GLY A 120 6.54 0.57 -2.01
C GLY A 120 7.02 -0.84 -2.34
N THR A 121 7.63 -1.49 -1.35
CA THR A 121 7.89 -2.93 -1.32
C THR A 121 7.37 -3.54 -0.03
N GLY A 122 6.78 -4.72 -0.09
CA GLY A 122 6.23 -5.38 1.09
C GLY A 122 5.17 -6.43 0.77
N LEU A 123 4.55 -6.93 1.82
CA LEU A 123 3.50 -7.92 1.78
C LEU A 123 2.23 -7.38 2.45
N PHE A 124 1.09 -7.54 1.79
CA PHE A 124 -0.21 -7.15 2.32
C PHE A 124 -0.74 -8.16 3.35
N VAL A 125 -2.04 -8.16 3.62
CA VAL A 125 -2.68 -9.05 4.62
C VAL A 125 -2.64 -10.52 4.18
N HIS A 126 -2.70 -11.42 5.15
CA HIS A 126 -2.48 -12.87 4.96
C HIS A 126 -3.37 -13.51 3.89
N ASP A 127 -4.65 -13.14 3.79
CA ASP A 127 -5.60 -13.71 2.84
C ASP A 127 -5.32 -13.31 1.37
N ALA A 128 -4.61 -12.20 1.17
CA ALA A 128 -4.22 -11.70 -0.14
C ALA A 128 -2.90 -12.31 -0.64
N LEU A 129 -2.11 -12.93 0.25
CA LEU A 129 -0.75 -13.34 -0.09
C LEU A 129 -0.68 -14.67 -0.84
N PRO A 130 0.20 -14.79 -1.85
CA PRO A 130 0.57 -16.08 -2.42
C PRO A 130 1.12 -17.03 -1.35
N LYS A 131 0.66 -18.28 -1.33
CA LYS A 131 1.03 -19.31 -0.33
C LYS A 131 2.53 -19.51 -0.13
N MET A 132 3.34 -19.18 -1.14
CA MET A 132 4.79 -19.30 -1.02
C MET A 132 5.38 -18.48 0.13
N TYR A 133 4.74 -17.38 0.53
CA TYR A 133 5.22 -16.54 1.63
C TYR A 133 5.01 -17.18 3.01
N GLU A 134 4.06 -18.12 3.15
CA GLU A 134 3.87 -18.89 4.38
C GLU A 134 5.11 -19.72 4.76
N HIS A 135 5.91 -20.12 3.77
CA HIS A 135 7.10 -20.98 3.95
C HIS A 135 8.40 -20.18 4.04
N ARG A 136 8.40 -18.86 3.83
CA ARG A 136 9.57 -18.01 3.98
C ARG A 136 9.76 -17.59 5.43
N SER A 137 11.04 -17.43 5.83
CA SER A 137 11.38 -16.78 7.11
C SER A 137 11.33 -15.25 6.97
N ALA A 138 11.30 -14.54 8.10
CA ALA A 138 11.36 -13.09 8.12
C ALA A 138 12.64 -12.57 7.44
N GLU A 139 13.77 -13.23 7.65
CA GLU A 139 15.06 -12.87 7.05
C GLU A 139 15.06 -13.04 5.52
N GLN A 140 14.39 -14.10 5.01
CA GLN A 140 14.25 -14.31 3.58
C GLN A 140 13.35 -13.26 2.91
N ILE A 141 12.28 -12.85 3.60
CA ILE A 141 11.39 -11.78 3.14
C ILE A 141 12.15 -10.44 3.20
N ALA A 142 12.89 -10.17 4.28
CA ALA A 142 13.70 -8.97 4.42
C ALA A 142 14.79 -8.88 3.33
N ALA A 143 15.49 -9.96 3.08
CA ALA A 143 16.51 -10.02 2.02
C ALA A 143 15.93 -9.67 0.65
N TRP A 144 14.71 -10.16 0.34
CA TRP A 144 14.00 -9.81 -0.88
C TRP A 144 13.63 -8.32 -0.93
N MET A 145 13.08 -7.73 0.17
CA MET A 145 12.76 -6.30 0.22
C MET A 145 14.02 -5.44 0.05
N ILE A 146 15.11 -5.79 0.72
CA ILE A 146 16.39 -5.07 0.63
C ILE A 146 16.95 -5.15 -0.80
N ASP A 147 16.89 -6.33 -1.43
CA ASP A 147 17.35 -6.49 -2.82
C ASP A 147 16.56 -5.61 -3.79
N GLU A 148 15.22 -5.52 -3.66
CA GLU A 148 14.41 -4.60 -4.46
C GLU A 148 14.80 -3.12 -4.22
N ILE A 149 15.06 -2.73 -2.97
CA ILE A 149 15.44 -1.36 -2.61
C ILE A 149 16.83 -1.00 -3.19
N GLU A 150 17.79 -1.91 -3.08
CA GLU A 150 19.18 -1.65 -3.48
C GLU A 150 19.42 -1.86 -4.97
N ASN A 151 18.84 -2.91 -5.56
CA ASN A 151 19.11 -3.35 -6.93
C ASN A 151 17.96 -3.07 -7.90
N GLY A 152 16.73 -2.87 -7.38
CA GLY A 152 15.53 -2.64 -8.17
C GLY A 152 14.67 -3.90 -8.33
N HIS A 153 13.38 -3.69 -8.56
CA HIS A 153 12.41 -4.76 -8.77
C HIS A 153 12.68 -5.52 -10.06
N CYS A 154 13.08 -6.77 -9.97
CA CYS A 154 13.39 -7.62 -11.12
C CYS A 154 14.30 -6.88 -12.13
N ASP A 155 14.07 -7.06 -13.44
CA ASP A 155 14.84 -6.41 -14.50
C ASP A 155 14.37 -4.99 -14.84
N THR A 156 13.45 -4.41 -14.04
CA THR A 156 12.89 -3.07 -14.32
C THR A 156 13.81 -1.92 -13.91
N GLY A 157 14.73 -2.17 -12.97
CA GLY A 157 15.56 -1.14 -12.35
C GLY A 157 14.81 -0.17 -11.43
N ILE A 158 13.50 -0.38 -11.21
CA ILE A 158 12.68 0.45 -10.33
C ILE A 158 12.98 0.11 -8.88
N LYS A 159 13.43 1.10 -8.12
CA LYS A 159 13.78 0.95 -6.71
C LYS A 159 12.70 1.53 -5.81
N PRO A 160 12.11 0.72 -4.91
CA PRO A 160 11.21 1.24 -3.89
C PRO A 160 11.86 2.33 -3.03
N GLY A 161 11.07 3.32 -2.65
CA GLY A 161 11.51 4.40 -1.75
C GLY A 161 10.86 4.32 -0.37
N VAL A 162 9.93 3.38 -0.17
CA VAL A 162 9.29 3.09 1.13
C VAL A 162 9.10 1.58 1.29
N ILE A 163 8.96 1.12 2.53
CA ILE A 163 8.61 -0.25 2.88
C ILE A 163 7.14 -0.28 3.23
N GLY A 164 6.35 -1.04 2.50
CA GLY A 164 4.92 -1.16 2.72
C GLY A 164 4.09 -0.70 1.50
N GLU A 165 2.82 -0.80 1.63
CA GLU A 165 2.03 -1.02 2.86
C GLU A 165 2.23 -2.45 3.41
N ILE A 166 2.63 -2.57 4.68
CA ILE A 166 2.73 -3.86 5.38
C ILE A 166 1.37 -4.15 6.02
N GLY A 167 0.72 -5.23 5.55
CA GLY A 167 -0.65 -5.54 5.92
C GLY A 167 -0.78 -6.21 7.29
N ILE A 168 -1.80 -5.75 8.06
CA ILE A 168 -2.21 -6.36 9.31
C ILE A 168 -3.73 -6.51 9.31
N SER A 169 -4.18 -7.73 9.50
CA SER A 169 -5.59 -8.10 9.64
C SER A 169 -6.14 -7.77 11.04
N GLU A 170 -7.36 -8.24 11.36
CA GLU A 170 -8.00 -8.04 12.68
C GLU A 170 -7.18 -8.60 13.85
N LYS A 171 -6.26 -9.52 13.56
CA LYS A 171 -5.19 -10.03 14.43
C LYS A 171 -3.95 -10.26 13.58
N ILE A 172 -2.78 -10.31 14.19
CA ILE A 172 -1.53 -10.61 13.50
C ILE A 172 -1.45 -12.12 13.23
N TYR A 173 -1.52 -12.51 11.96
CA TYR A 173 -1.33 -13.89 11.53
C TYR A 173 0.17 -14.25 11.43
N PRO A 174 0.55 -15.55 11.45
CA PRO A 174 1.97 -15.93 11.44
C PRO A 174 2.77 -15.38 10.26
N VAL A 175 2.17 -15.26 9.06
CA VAL A 175 2.85 -14.69 7.90
C VAL A 175 2.97 -13.16 8.00
N GLU A 176 1.99 -12.50 8.62
CA GLU A 176 2.02 -11.06 8.89
C GLU A 176 3.07 -10.73 9.96
N GLU A 177 3.20 -11.55 11.02
CA GLU A 177 4.29 -11.40 11.99
C GLU A 177 5.64 -11.44 11.31
N LYS A 178 5.87 -12.41 10.41
CA LYS A 178 7.11 -12.49 9.62
C LYS A 178 7.30 -11.25 8.73
N SER A 179 6.20 -10.76 8.11
CA SER A 179 6.24 -9.56 7.26
C SER A 179 6.62 -8.30 8.07
N ILE A 180 6.05 -8.13 9.27
CA ILE A 180 6.39 -7.02 10.17
C ILE A 180 7.87 -7.07 10.57
N ARG A 181 8.37 -8.24 10.98
CA ARG A 181 9.80 -8.40 11.34
C ARG A 181 10.72 -8.21 10.14
N ALA A 182 10.31 -8.68 8.96
CA ALA A 182 11.06 -8.46 7.71
C ALA A 182 11.14 -6.97 7.37
N ALA A 183 10.02 -6.23 7.50
CA ALA A 183 9.98 -4.80 7.32
C ALA A 183 10.89 -4.07 8.33
N ALA A 184 10.92 -4.52 9.58
CA ALA A 184 11.81 -3.98 10.59
C ALA A 184 13.29 -4.15 10.20
N ILE A 185 13.70 -5.38 9.81
CA ILE A 185 15.06 -5.66 9.33
C ILE A 185 15.40 -4.78 8.13
N ALA A 186 14.50 -4.69 7.14
CA ALA A 186 14.73 -3.88 5.95
C ALA A 186 14.86 -2.38 6.29
N SER A 187 14.00 -1.84 7.16
CA SER A 187 14.06 -0.44 7.60
C SER A 187 15.33 -0.11 8.37
N VAL A 188 15.78 -0.99 9.27
CA VAL A 188 17.03 -0.81 10.01
C VAL A 188 18.24 -0.78 9.08
N VAL A 189 18.25 -1.61 8.02
CA VAL A 189 19.35 -1.68 7.03
C VAL A 189 19.33 -0.50 6.06
N THR A 190 18.16 -0.10 5.57
CA THR A 190 18.02 0.87 4.46
C THR A 190 17.68 2.28 4.91
N ASP A 191 17.31 2.46 6.18
CA ASP A 191 16.77 3.70 6.77
C ASP A 191 15.48 4.21 6.07
N LEU A 192 14.77 3.33 5.34
CA LEU A 192 13.50 3.68 4.71
C LEU A 192 12.33 3.57 5.69
N PRO A 193 11.30 4.44 5.54
CA PRO A 193 10.11 4.40 6.38
C PRO A 193 9.23 3.20 6.05
N ILE A 194 8.54 2.70 7.08
CA ILE A 194 7.55 1.64 7.00
C ILE A 194 6.15 2.27 7.00
N TYR A 195 5.33 1.89 6.02
CA TYR A 195 3.90 2.15 5.97
C TYR A 195 3.17 0.92 6.48
N LEU A 196 2.50 1.07 7.62
CA LEU A 196 1.84 -0.02 8.33
C LEU A 196 0.34 0.05 8.11
N HIS A 197 -0.20 -0.84 7.24
CA HIS A 197 -1.64 -1.02 7.10
C HIS A 197 -2.22 -1.63 8.36
N THR A 198 -3.25 -1.04 8.94
CA THR A 198 -3.84 -1.55 10.17
C THR A 198 -5.34 -1.80 10.01
N TYR A 199 -5.83 -2.83 10.68
CA TYR A 199 -7.26 -3.07 10.78
C TYR A 199 -7.91 -1.97 11.66
N PRO A 200 -8.78 -1.10 11.08
CA PRO A 200 -9.20 0.12 11.75
C PRO A 200 -10.21 -0.08 12.88
N TRP A 201 -10.78 -1.29 13.01
CA TRP A 201 -11.89 -1.56 13.95
C TRP A 201 -11.43 -2.12 15.29
N ASN A 202 -10.12 -2.22 15.54
CA ASN A 202 -9.55 -2.61 16.81
C ASN A 202 -8.18 -1.94 17.06
N ARG A 203 -7.45 -2.40 18.09
CA ARG A 203 -6.15 -1.82 18.49
C ARG A 203 -4.94 -2.69 18.11
N VAL A 204 -5.05 -3.53 17.10
CA VAL A 204 -3.96 -4.43 16.66
C VAL A 204 -2.69 -3.66 16.27
N ALA A 205 -2.83 -2.45 15.77
CA ALA A 205 -1.73 -1.54 15.44
C ALA A 205 -0.71 -1.37 16.59
N LEU A 206 -1.18 -1.33 17.84
CA LEU A 206 -0.29 -1.19 19.01
C LEU A 206 0.70 -2.36 19.13
N ASN A 207 0.25 -3.59 18.84
CA ASN A 207 1.12 -4.76 18.89
C ASN A 207 2.16 -4.73 17.80
N ALA A 208 1.77 -4.34 16.58
CA ALA A 208 2.69 -4.26 15.45
C ALA A 208 3.74 -3.15 15.64
N VAL A 209 3.32 -1.98 16.11
CA VAL A 209 4.26 -0.89 16.42
C VAL A 209 5.24 -1.32 17.51
N LYS A 210 4.76 -2.01 18.56
CA LYS A 210 5.63 -2.55 19.60
C LYS A 210 6.68 -3.52 19.02
N MET A 211 6.28 -4.41 18.11
CA MET A 211 7.21 -5.33 17.44
C MET A 211 8.27 -4.57 16.63
N LEU A 212 7.87 -3.55 15.86
CA LEU A 212 8.81 -2.73 15.08
C LEU A 212 9.83 -2.02 15.98
N LEU A 213 9.37 -1.45 17.10
CA LEU A 213 10.26 -0.77 18.06
C LEU A 213 11.20 -1.75 18.77
N GLU A 214 10.72 -2.93 19.17
CA GLU A 214 11.53 -4.00 19.76
C GLU A 214 12.61 -4.51 18.80
N ASP A 215 12.32 -4.53 17.49
CA ASP A 215 13.25 -4.92 16.43
C ASP A 215 14.15 -3.75 15.96
N GLY A 216 14.09 -2.58 16.64
CA GLY A 216 15.04 -1.47 16.48
C GLY A 216 14.67 -0.44 15.41
N VAL A 217 13.44 -0.44 14.90
CA VAL A 217 12.96 0.60 13.97
C VAL A 217 12.85 1.94 14.71
N LYS A 218 13.34 3.01 14.09
CA LYS A 218 13.21 4.37 14.61
C LYS A 218 11.75 4.81 14.54
N THR A 219 11.26 5.53 15.55
CA THR A 219 9.89 6.04 15.59
C THR A 219 9.52 6.92 14.39
N GLU A 220 10.46 7.75 13.93
CA GLU A 220 10.30 8.60 12.75
C GLU A 220 10.18 7.84 11.44
N ASN A 221 10.52 6.56 11.41
CA ASN A 221 10.40 5.68 10.25
C ASN A 221 9.11 4.84 10.29
N ILE A 222 8.18 5.07 11.22
CA ILE A 222 6.91 4.33 11.29
C ILE A 222 5.75 5.25 10.91
N CYS A 223 5.12 4.96 9.78
CA CYS A 223 3.88 5.58 9.33
C CYS A 223 2.72 4.60 9.53
N ILE A 224 1.72 4.98 10.32
CA ILE A 224 0.56 4.13 10.62
C ILE A 224 -0.61 4.61 9.78
N CYS A 225 -1.06 3.75 8.86
CA CYS A 225 -2.16 4.04 7.95
C CYS A 225 -3.53 3.84 8.63
N HIS A 226 -4.55 4.52 8.11
CA HIS A 226 -5.97 4.32 8.47
C HIS A 226 -6.35 4.66 9.92
N LEU A 227 -5.53 5.45 10.64
CA LEU A 227 -5.86 5.88 12.00
C LEU A 227 -7.09 6.80 12.06
N ASP A 228 -7.33 7.56 11.02
CA ASP A 228 -8.52 8.40 10.86
C ASP A 228 -9.82 7.59 10.79
N ALA A 229 -9.78 6.40 10.17
CA ALA A 229 -10.91 5.50 10.05
C ALA A 229 -11.31 4.85 11.38
N THR A 230 -10.42 4.82 12.39
CA THR A 230 -10.71 4.18 13.67
C THR A 230 -11.71 4.93 14.53
N PHE A 231 -11.83 6.25 14.35
CA PHE A 231 -12.53 7.18 15.26
C PHE A 231 -12.11 7.07 16.74
N ASP A 232 -11.01 6.36 17.04
CA ASP A 232 -10.45 6.20 18.38
C ASP A 232 -9.33 7.22 18.63
N LEU A 233 -9.73 8.41 19.08
CA LEU A 233 -8.78 9.49 19.41
C LEU A 233 -7.76 9.08 20.49
N SER A 234 -8.09 8.12 21.36
CA SER A 234 -7.18 7.64 22.40
C SER A 234 -6.08 6.76 21.81
N LEU A 235 -6.41 5.93 20.80
CA LEU A 235 -5.45 5.14 20.03
C LEU A 235 -4.50 6.06 19.26
N SER A 236 -5.04 7.00 18.50
CA SER A 236 -4.24 7.96 17.73
C SER A 236 -3.25 8.71 18.63
N LYS A 237 -3.70 9.24 19.78
CA LYS A 237 -2.83 9.91 20.76
C LYS A 237 -1.75 9.01 21.38
N THR A 238 -2.00 7.70 21.50
CA THR A 238 -1.02 6.74 22.02
C THR A 238 0.06 6.45 20.99
N LEU A 239 -0.32 6.34 19.71
CA LEU A 239 0.59 6.00 18.62
C LEU A 239 1.42 7.18 18.10
N THR A 240 1.03 8.42 18.41
CA THR A 240 1.74 9.66 17.97
C THR A 240 2.61 10.29 19.07
N ARG A 241 2.82 9.65 20.20
CA ARG A 241 3.70 10.04 21.30
C ARG A 241 5.00 9.27 21.31
#